data_c882c893967a6b04082debe0af9e1eab
#
_entry.id   c882c893967a6b04082debe0af9e1eab
#
_cell.length_a   1.000
_cell.length_b   1.000
_cell.length_c   1.000
_cell.angle_alpha   90.00
_cell.angle_beta   90.00
_cell.angle_gamma   90.00
#
_symmetry.space_group_name_H-M   'P 1'
#
loop_
_entity.id
_entity.type
_entity.pdbx_description
1 polymer ?
#
loop_
_entity_poly.entity_id
_entity_poly.type
_entity_poly.pdbx_seq_one_letter_code
_entity_poly.pdbx_strand_id
1 'polypeptide(L)'
;MTKVRTRFAPSPTGYMHIGNLRTALYGYLFAKANHGDFLLRIEDTDQNRYVADAVDFIKNTLAAANIVPDEGPGFGGDCGPYVQSERKDIYLKYANELIEKGFAYRCFCKEGEGHSADGFGGYNRTCRDLPQDVIDAKLKAGEPFVIRQKMPLTGETTFFDIVHGNITIANETLEDQVLIKKDGMPTYNFANVIDDHLMSISHIIRGAEFITSTPKHVLLYQFFGWEPPAFVHLPPVMGKNEDGSVSKLSKRHGATSFSDLCEMGYLPAAITNYVALLGWSPKSNQEVFSMEEMGEIFSLEGLSKSPAVFNYAKLDWFNSEYFKTMSDEAFAAASLPYAGNITERVKANWPMLAALLKTRVARYGEIAGQIDFFADFKDYDTAMFNNKKNKVTPEKAAEILPAAKAVLENVSDWSFSAIDTALKAYIETSGMKMGTVMWPLRISLAGRPVTPGGVTELLFLLGKDEALARIENGIKKLA
;
A
#
# COMPACT_ATOMS: atom_id res chain seq x y z
N MET A 1 16.91 28.39 11.23
CA MET A 1 15.71 27.75 10.65
C MET A 1 15.13 26.85 11.72
N THR A 2 13.82 26.88 11.94
CA THR A 2 13.16 25.93 12.84
C THR A 2 13.30 24.53 12.26
N LYS A 3 13.54 23.52 13.11
CA LYS A 3 13.67 22.11 12.71
C LYS A 3 12.42 21.67 11.95
N VAL A 4 12.57 20.94 10.84
CA VAL A 4 11.44 20.37 10.12
C VAL A 4 10.78 19.30 11.00
N ARG A 5 9.46 19.41 11.21
CA ARG A 5 8.67 18.44 11.95
C ARG A 5 7.40 18.14 11.16
N THR A 6 7.22 16.88 10.82
CA THR A 6 6.05 16.37 10.12
C THR A 6 5.32 15.35 10.98
N ARG A 7 4.10 15.00 10.59
CA ARG A 7 3.34 13.96 11.29
C ARG A 7 2.51 13.13 10.34
N PHE A 8 2.35 11.87 10.68
CA PHE A 8 1.26 11.04 10.24
C PHE A 8 0.21 10.97 11.36
N ALA A 9 -1.03 11.31 11.03
CA ALA A 9 -2.10 11.46 12.02
C ALA A 9 -3.34 10.66 11.60
N PRO A 10 -3.26 9.31 11.64
CA PRO A 10 -4.35 8.45 11.21
C PRO A 10 -5.45 8.36 12.28
N SER A 11 -6.71 8.28 11.82
CA SER A 11 -7.82 7.81 12.64
C SER A 11 -7.82 6.28 12.68
N PRO A 12 -7.98 5.65 13.86
CA PRO A 12 -7.95 4.19 14.02
C PRO A 12 -9.28 3.54 13.60
N THR A 13 -9.65 3.68 12.32
CA THR A 13 -10.95 3.26 11.77
C THR A 13 -10.87 2.06 10.82
N GLY A 14 -9.70 1.42 10.70
CA GLY A 14 -9.51 0.24 9.86
C GLY A 14 -8.11 0.12 9.23
N TYR A 15 -8.01 -0.68 8.17
CA TYR A 15 -6.74 -0.97 7.49
C TYR A 15 -6.15 0.25 6.79
N MET A 16 -4.81 0.33 6.80
CA MET A 16 -4.08 1.40 6.14
C MET A 16 -4.13 1.23 4.62
N HIS A 17 -4.88 2.10 3.96
CA HIS A 17 -4.95 2.18 2.51
C HIS A 17 -3.65 2.75 1.91
N ILE A 18 -3.32 2.38 0.67
CA ILE A 18 -2.10 2.86 -0.04
C ILE A 18 -2.00 4.39 -0.05
N GLY A 19 -3.12 5.11 -0.15
CA GLY A 19 -3.11 6.58 -0.06
C GLY A 19 -2.63 7.11 1.30
N ASN A 20 -3.03 6.45 2.40
CA ASN A 20 -2.58 6.80 3.75
C ASN A 20 -1.10 6.43 3.96
N LEU A 21 -0.68 5.27 3.45
CA LEU A 21 0.73 4.88 3.46
C LEU A 21 1.60 5.90 2.72
N ARG A 22 1.17 6.37 1.54
CA ARG A 22 1.86 7.42 0.78
C ARG A 22 2.00 8.71 1.59
N THR A 23 0.93 9.11 2.28
CA THR A 23 0.96 10.31 3.13
C THR A 23 1.96 10.17 4.27
N ALA A 24 1.97 9.01 4.95
CA ALA A 24 2.95 8.70 6.00
C ALA A 24 4.38 8.70 5.46
N LEU A 25 4.59 8.02 4.32
CA LEU A 25 5.89 7.90 3.66
C LEU A 25 6.45 9.28 3.25
N TYR A 26 5.64 10.15 2.64
CA TYR A 26 6.09 11.47 2.24
C TYR A 26 6.42 12.35 3.44
N GLY A 27 5.63 12.27 4.52
CA GLY A 27 5.96 12.94 5.78
C GLY A 27 7.29 12.48 6.36
N TYR A 28 7.49 11.17 6.39
CA TYR A 28 8.73 10.55 6.86
C TYR A 28 9.94 10.94 6.01
N LEU A 29 9.84 10.76 4.69
CA LEU A 29 10.95 11.06 3.76
C LEU A 29 11.32 12.55 3.79
N PHE A 30 10.33 13.45 3.84
CA PHE A 30 10.59 14.88 3.94
C PHE A 30 11.26 15.28 5.25
N ALA A 31 10.84 14.69 6.36
CA ALA A 31 11.51 14.90 7.64
C ALA A 31 12.98 14.43 7.58
N LYS A 32 13.23 13.21 7.06
CA LYS A 32 14.59 12.65 6.95
C LYS A 32 15.48 13.45 6.01
N ALA A 33 14.99 13.86 4.84
CA ALA A 33 15.72 14.72 3.90
C ALA A 33 16.15 16.07 4.50
N ASN A 34 15.46 16.54 5.53
CA ASN A 34 15.74 17.80 6.21
C ASN A 34 16.30 17.62 7.63
N HIS A 35 16.77 16.43 7.99
CA HIS A 35 17.28 16.10 9.34
C HIS A 35 16.28 16.47 10.46
N GLY A 36 15.01 16.34 10.15
CA GLY A 36 13.88 16.68 11.02
C GLY A 36 13.30 15.46 11.74
N ASP A 37 12.13 15.67 12.37
CA ASP A 37 11.40 14.62 13.09
C ASP A 37 10.09 14.27 12.38
N PHE A 38 9.78 12.98 12.37
CA PHE A 38 8.51 12.44 11.92
C PHE A 38 7.72 11.86 13.11
N LEU A 39 6.52 12.38 13.35
CA LEU A 39 5.67 12.00 14.47
C LEU A 39 4.52 11.10 14.04
N LEU A 40 4.16 10.16 14.90
CA LEU A 40 2.89 9.43 14.82
C LEU A 40 1.93 9.97 15.87
N ARG A 41 0.74 10.45 15.44
CA ARG A 41 -0.35 10.87 16.34
C ARG A 41 -1.62 10.09 15.99
N ILE A 42 -2.28 9.52 16.99
CA ILE A 42 -3.55 8.78 16.79
C ILE A 42 -4.72 9.76 17.00
N GLU A 43 -5.53 9.92 15.97
CA GLU A 43 -6.70 10.81 15.97
C GLU A 43 -7.99 9.99 16.17
N ASP A 44 -8.27 9.66 17.43
CA ASP A 44 -9.38 8.83 17.88
C ASP A 44 -10.56 9.66 18.46
N THR A 45 -10.74 10.90 18.00
CA THR A 45 -11.83 11.79 18.45
C THR A 45 -13.23 11.26 18.15
N ASP A 46 -13.37 10.34 17.19
CA ASP A 46 -14.61 9.64 16.86
C ASP A 46 -14.60 8.23 17.48
N GLN A 47 -15.00 8.15 18.74
CA GLN A 47 -15.02 6.90 19.50
C GLN A 47 -16.04 5.87 18.95
N ASN A 48 -17.04 6.29 18.18
CA ASN A 48 -18.01 5.38 17.57
C ASN A 48 -17.43 4.55 16.42
N ARG A 49 -16.35 5.01 15.80
CA ARG A 49 -15.65 4.33 14.71
C ARG A 49 -14.30 3.72 15.13
N TYR A 50 -14.02 3.74 16.43
CA TYR A 50 -12.79 3.17 16.95
C TYR A 50 -12.77 1.65 16.76
N VAL A 51 -11.67 1.11 16.21
CA VAL A 51 -11.40 -0.32 16.07
C VAL A 51 -10.22 -0.66 16.97
N ALA A 52 -10.42 -1.57 17.92
CA ALA A 52 -9.47 -1.85 19.01
C ALA A 52 -8.03 -2.16 18.51
N ASP A 53 -7.91 -2.96 17.44
CA ASP A 53 -6.59 -3.40 16.93
C ASP A 53 -6.00 -2.46 15.87
N ALA A 54 -6.70 -1.36 15.52
CA ALA A 54 -6.28 -0.50 14.41
C ALA A 54 -4.98 0.25 14.70
N VAL A 55 -4.71 0.60 15.95
CA VAL A 55 -3.47 1.29 16.35
C VAL A 55 -2.25 0.38 16.15
N ASP A 56 -2.34 -0.87 16.61
CA ASP A 56 -1.27 -1.84 16.44
C ASP A 56 -1.09 -2.21 14.96
N PHE A 57 -2.18 -2.32 14.22
CA PHE A 57 -2.13 -2.52 12.77
C PHE A 57 -1.41 -1.36 12.06
N ILE A 58 -1.69 -0.10 12.43
CA ILE A 58 -0.98 1.07 11.89
C ILE A 58 0.51 0.99 12.18
N LYS A 59 0.90 0.72 13.44
CA LYS A 59 2.31 0.58 13.84
C LYS A 59 3.02 -0.54 13.07
N ASN A 60 2.39 -1.71 12.98
CA ASN A 60 2.95 -2.86 12.26
C ASN A 60 3.11 -2.58 10.76
N THR A 61 2.14 -1.88 10.16
CA THR A 61 2.24 -1.47 8.74
C THR A 61 3.38 -0.50 8.52
N LEU A 62 3.54 0.51 9.37
CA LEU A 62 4.65 1.46 9.30
C LEU A 62 6.00 0.75 9.47
N ALA A 63 6.11 -0.14 10.47
CA ALA A 63 7.32 -0.93 10.70
C ALA A 63 7.67 -1.81 9.50
N ALA A 64 6.69 -2.52 8.92
CA ALA A 64 6.88 -3.35 7.74
C ALA A 64 7.27 -2.54 6.49
N ALA A 65 6.80 -1.28 6.38
CA ALA A 65 7.20 -0.33 5.34
C ALA A 65 8.53 0.39 5.64
N ASN A 66 9.23 0.03 6.73
CA ASN A 66 10.44 0.68 7.22
C ASN A 66 10.26 2.19 7.51
N ILE A 67 9.09 2.58 7.98
CA ILE A 67 8.76 3.94 8.42
C ILE A 67 8.76 3.96 9.95
N VAL A 68 9.82 4.50 10.54
CA VAL A 68 9.98 4.53 12.02
C VAL A 68 9.76 5.95 12.53
N PRO A 69 8.67 6.21 13.29
CA PRO A 69 8.45 7.51 13.92
C PRO A 69 9.54 7.84 14.95
N ASP A 70 9.94 9.11 14.99
CA ASP A 70 10.85 9.63 16.03
C ASP A 70 10.11 9.86 17.36
N GLU A 71 8.81 10.21 17.28
CA GLU A 71 7.93 10.42 18.43
C GLU A 71 6.54 9.81 18.16
N GLY A 72 5.85 9.40 19.22
CA GLY A 72 4.49 8.87 19.11
C GLY A 72 4.13 7.83 20.16
N PRO A 73 2.93 7.23 20.10
CA PRO A 73 2.53 6.19 21.05
C PRO A 73 3.46 4.98 20.99
N GLY A 74 4.23 4.75 22.06
CA GLY A 74 5.24 3.68 22.16
C GLY A 74 6.62 4.03 21.61
N PHE A 75 6.81 5.22 21.03
CA PHE A 75 8.11 5.72 20.55
C PHE A 75 8.70 6.78 21.50
N GLY A 76 7.93 7.29 22.45
CA GLY A 76 8.34 8.37 23.35
C GLY A 76 8.22 9.75 22.71
N GLY A 77 8.97 10.74 23.24
CA GLY A 77 8.98 12.14 22.81
C GLY A 77 8.44 13.09 23.87
N ASP A 78 8.65 14.39 23.66
CA ASP A 78 8.40 15.43 24.68
C ASP A 78 7.03 16.11 24.53
N CYS A 79 6.27 15.84 23.46
CA CYS A 79 5.00 16.50 23.13
C CYS A 79 3.76 15.64 23.45
N GLY A 80 3.96 14.52 24.15
CA GLY A 80 2.85 13.60 24.53
C GLY A 80 1.79 14.20 25.43
N PRO A 81 0.69 13.45 25.64
CA PRO A 81 0.32 12.18 24.97
C PRO A 81 0.06 12.36 23.47
N TYR A 82 0.26 11.29 22.71
CA TYR A 82 0.10 11.29 21.24
C TYR A 82 -1.20 10.64 20.76
N VAL A 83 -2.14 10.38 21.69
CA VAL A 83 -3.50 9.89 21.41
C VAL A 83 -4.48 10.99 21.78
N GLN A 84 -5.33 11.39 20.86
CA GLN A 84 -6.17 12.59 21.06
C GLN A 84 -7.18 12.45 22.19
N SER A 85 -7.74 11.25 22.42
CA SER A 85 -8.66 11.02 23.56
C SER A 85 -8.01 11.27 24.92
N GLU A 86 -6.70 11.16 25.05
CA GLU A 86 -5.92 11.41 26.26
C GLU A 86 -5.64 12.92 26.49
N ARG A 87 -5.99 13.79 25.54
CA ARG A 87 -5.69 15.22 25.52
C ARG A 87 -6.92 16.12 25.74
N LYS A 88 -8.02 15.56 26.16
CA LYS A 88 -9.33 16.23 26.25
C LYS A 88 -9.27 17.57 26.99
N ASP A 89 -8.57 17.63 28.13
CA ASP A 89 -8.48 18.86 28.96
C ASP A 89 -7.70 19.98 28.24
N ILE A 90 -6.71 19.60 27.41
CA ILE A 90 -5.96 20.56 26.59
C ILE A 90 -6.91 21.26 25.62
N TYR A 91 -7.72 20.49 24.89
CA TYR A 91 -8.66 21.06 23.93
C TYR A 91 -9.71 21.94 24.59
N LEU A 92 -10.23 21.53 25.74
CA LEU A 92 -11.22 22.31 26.47
C LEU A 92 -10.63 23.63 26.92
N LYS A 93 -9.36 23.69 27.39
CA LYS A 93 -8.65 24.91 27.74
C LYS A 93 -8.61 25.87 26.55
N TYR A 94 -8.16 25.42 25.37
CA TYR A 94 -8.06 26.29 24.19
C TYR A 94 -9.42 26.71 23.63
N ALA A 95 -10.45 25.86 23.73
CA ALA A 95 -11.80 26.24 23.34
C ALA A 95 -12.37 27.35 24.22
N ASN A 96 -12.12 27.32 25.53
CA ASN A 96 -12.51 28.38 26.44
C ASN A 96 -11.73 29.68 26.18
N GLU A 97 -10.43 29.60 25.88
CA GLU A 97 -9.63 30.75 25.44
C GLU A 97 -10.25 31.46 24.23
N LEU A 98 -10.73 30.69 23.23
CA LEU A 98 -11.42 31.27 22.08
C LEU A 98 -12.76 31.92 22.45
N ILE A 99 -13.48 31.39 23.43
CA ILE A 99 -14.71 32.03 23.94
C ILE A 99 -14.36 33.38 24.59
N GLU A 100 -13.33 33.41 25.45
CA GLU A 100 -12.87 34.64 26.12
C GLU A 100 -12.39 35.71 25.13
N LYS A 101 -11.73 35.30 24.04
CA LYS A 101 -11.30 36.15 22.94
C LYS A 101 -12.45 36.57 22.00
N GLY A 102 -13.66 36.00 22.14
CA GLY A 102 -14.81 36.28 21.29
C GLY A 102 -14.81 35.60 19.94
N PHE A 103 -13.94 34.58 19.73
CA PHE A 103 -13.83 33.81 18.50
C PHE A 103 -14.54 32.45 18.56
N ALA A 104 -15.15 32.10 19.69
CA ALA A 104 -16.02 30.95 19.86
C ALA A 104 -17.21 31.27 20.76
N TYR A 105 -18.22 30.41 20.78
CA TYR A 105 -19.41 30.56 21.60
C TYR A 105 -20.05 29.23 21.96
N ARG A 106 -20.87 29.24 23.04
CA ARG A 106 -21.64 28.05 23.46
C ARG A 106 -22.95 27.98 22.68
N CYS A 107 -23.21 26.84 22.08
CA CYS A 107 -24.41 26.57 21.31
C CYS A 107 -25.25 25.50 22.00
N PHE A 108 -26.48 25.83 22.38
CA PHE A 108 -27.41 25.00 23.12
C PHE A 108 -28.46 24.32 22.22
N CYS A 109 -28.36 24.45 20.90
CA CYS A 109 -29.29 23.82 19.96
C CYS A 109 -29.30 22.29 20.12
N LYS A 110 -30.52 21.72 20.03
CA LYS A 110 -30.67 20.26 19.93
C LYS A 110 -30.20 19.75 18.56
N GLU A 111 -30.00 18.47 18.48
CA GLU A 111 -29.62 17.82 17.21
C GLU A 111 -30.72 18.04 16.17
N GLY A 112 -30.35 18.51 14.97
CA GLY A 112 -31.29 18.88 13.91
C GLY A 112 -31.86 20.31 14.03
N GLU A 113 -31.79 20.96 15.19
CA GLU A 113 -32.17 22.38 15.33
C GLU A 113 -31.06 23.28 14.77
N GLY A 114 -31.45 24.34 14.10
CA GLY A 114 -30.52 25.32 13.57
C GLY A 114 -29.93 24.99 12.19
N HIS A 115 -30.43 23.97 11.52
CA HIS A 115 -30.19 23.72 10.10
C HIS A 115 -31.34 24.26 9.26
N SER A 116 -31.08 24.66 8.02
CA SER A 116 -32.12 25.08 7.10
C SER A 116 -33.10 23.90 6.81
N ALA A 117 -34.40 24.23 6.64
CA ALA A 117 -35.49 23.26 6.49
C ALA A 117 -35.31 22.36 5.24
N ASP A 118 -34.52 22.76 4.26
CA ASP A 118 -34.24 22.04 3.01
C ASP A 118 -33.07 21.04 3.14
N GLY A 119 -32.41 20.95 4.31
CA GLY A 119 -31.32 20.02 4.57
C GLY A 119 -30.01 20.35 3.86
N PHE A 120 -29.95 21.36 3.01
CA PHE A 120 -28.77 21.79 2.26
C PHE A 120 -28.04 23.00 2.86
N GLY A 121 -28.63 23.67 3.84
CA GLY A 121 -28.02 24.81 4.55
C GLY A 121 -27.21 24.36 5.76
N GLY A 122 -26.05 25.01 5.98
CA GLY A 122 -25.25 24.87 7.18
C GLY A 122 -25.98 25.37 8.44
N TYR A 123 -25.29 25.35 9.56
CA TYR A 123 -25.83 25.85 10.84
C TYR A 123 -26.21 27.33 10.75
N ASN A 124 -27.47 27.69 11.14
CA ASN A 124 -28.06 29.02 11.01
C ASN A 124 -27.58 30.06 12.03
N ARG A 125 -26.60 29.71 12.86
CA ARG A 125 -25.98 30.60 13.88
C ARG A 125 -26.92 31.08 14.98
N THR A 126 -28.02 30.41 15.30
CA THR A 126 -29.03 30.80 16.29
C THR A 126 -28.45 31.18 17.65
N CYS A 127 -27.43 30.47 18.15
CA CYS A 127 -26.84 30.73 19.45
C CYS A 127 -25.63 31.69 19.41
N ARG A 128 -25.26 32.21 18.23
CA ARG A 128 -24.01 32.95 18.02
C ARG A 128 -23.89 34.22 18.86
N ASP A 129 -24.99 34.93 18.99
CA ASP A 129 -25.04 36.25 19.66
C ASP A 129 -26.03 36.24 20.84
N LEU A 130 -26.16 35.09 21.54
CA LEU A 130 -26.98 35.01 22.76
C LEU A 130 -26.45 35.96 23.82
N PRO A 131 -27.37 36.72 24.54
CA PRO A 131 -27.00 37.53 25.68
C PRO A 131 -26.35 36.69 26.79
N GLN A 132 -25.39 37.29 27.53
CA GLN A 132 -24.63 36.58 28.57
C GLN A 132 -25.52 36.06 29.69
N ASP A 133 -26.55 36.83 30.10
CA ASP A 133 -27.53 36.42 31.13
C ASP A 133 -28.31 35.15 30.70
N VAL A 134 -28.64 35.02 29.40
CA VAL A 134 -29.28 33.83 28.83
C VAL A 134 -28.32 32.65 28.85
N ILE A 135 -27.06 32.86 28.50
CA ILE A 135 -26.02 31.83 28.56
C ILE A 135 -25.85 31.33 29.99
N ASP A 136 -25.74 32.26 30.96
CA ASP A 136 -25.54 31.93 32.36
C ASP A 136 -26.74 31.16 32.94
N ALA A 137 -27.98 31.57 32.59
CA ALA A 137 -29.19 30.85 32.98
C ALA A 137 -29.22 29.42 32.47
N LYS A 138 -28.83 29.18 31.19
CA LYS A 138 -28.75 27.85 30.59
C LYS A 138 -27.67 26.98 31.22
N LEU A 139 -26.50 27.56 31.49
CA LEU A 139 -25.42 26.87 32.19
C LEU A 139 -25.82 26.47 33.60
N LYS A 140 -26.47 27.38 34.34
CA LYS A 140 -27.00 27.10 35.68
C LYS A 140 -28.08 26.03 35.68
N ALA A 141 -28.87 25.95 34.62
CA ALA A 141 -29.88 24.90 34.42
C ALA A 141 -29.25 23.54 34.00
N GLY A 142 -27.93 23.49 33.77
CA GLY A 142 -27.24 22.27 33.31
C GLY A 142 -27.57 21.88 31.87
N GLU A 143 -28.02 22.84 31.05
CA GLU A 143 -28.33 22.51 29.63
C GLU A 143 -27.06 22.07 28.87
N PRO A 144 -27.12 20.96 28.16
CA PRO A 144 -25.99 20.49 27.36
C PRO A 144 -25.70 21.44 26.18
N PHE A 145 -24.44 21.70 25.92
CA PHE A 145 -24.01 22.59 24.83
C PHE A 145 -22.83 22.00 24.07
N VAL A 146 -22.59 22.56 22.89
CA VAL A 146 -21.33 22.40 22.12
C VAL A 146 -20.61 23.75 22.05
N ILE A 147 -19.31 23.77 21.83
CA ILE A 147 -18.56 25.00 21.54
C ILE A 147 -18.37 25.10 20.04
N ARG A 148 -18.74 26.24 19.45
CA ARG A 148 -18.59 26.51 18.01
C ARG A 148 -17.60 27.63 17.75
N GLN A 149 -16.85 27.50 16.66
CA GLN A 149 -16.01 28.58 16.12
C GLN A 149 -16.88 29.67 15.53
N LYS A 150 -16.54 30.92 15.83
CA LYS A 150 -17.26 32.12 15.35
C LYS A 150 -16.60 32.55 14.01
N MET A 151 -17.08 32.02 12.87
CA MET A 151 -16.53 32.33 11.55
C MET A 151 -16.78 33.80 11.17
N PRO A 152 -15.86 34.49 10.45
CA PRO A 152 -16.14 35.76 9.83
C PRO A 152 -17.31 35.65 8.85
N LEU A 153 -18.23 36.63 8.87
CA LEU A 153 -19.42 36.60 8.01
C LEU A 153 -19.18 37.15 6.62
N THR A 154 -18.09 37.88 6.42
CA THR A 154 -17.70 38.50 5.14
C THR A 154 -16.20 38.40 4.95
N GLY A 155 -15.74 38.75 3.75
CA GLY A 155 -14.32 38.71 3.38
C GLY A 155 -13.88 37.31 2.91
N GLU A 156 -12.58 37.12 2.82
CA GLU A 156 -11.96 35.91 2.27
C GLU A 156 -10.83 35.43 3.17
N THR A 157 -10.64 34.13 3.19
CA THR A 157 -9.48 33.47 3.80
C THR A 157 -8.60 32.88 2.72
N THR A 158 -7.34 33.34 2.66
CA THR A 158 -6.33 32.85 1.72
C THR A 158 -5.23 32.13 2.45
N PHE A 159 -4.78 31.01 1.89
CA PHE A 159 -3.58 30.30 2.35
C PHE A 159 -2.76 29.82 1.16
N PHE A 160 -1.47 29.63 1.38
CA PHE A 160 -0.58 29.06 0.39
C PHE A 160 -0.41 27.57 0.60
N ASP A 161 -0.63 26.78 -0.46
CA ASP A 161 -0.36 25.35 -0.52
C ASP A 161 0.82 25.07 -1.43
N ILE A 162 1.79 24.27 -0.97
CA ILE A 162 3.03 24.02 -1.75
C ILE A 162 2.73 23.33 -3.09
N VAL A 163 1.69 22.48 -3.15
CA VAL A 163 1.32 21.77 -4.38
C VAL A 163 0.38 22.61 -5.25
N HIS A 164 -0.63 23.25 -4.65
CA HIS A 164 -1.71 23.90 -5.39
C HIS A 164 -1.53 25.41 -5.56
N GLY A 165 -0.60 26.05 -4.83
CA GLY A 165 -0.40 27.50 -4.81
C GLY A 165 -1.39 28.21 -3.91
N ASN A 166 -1.68 29.48 -4.19
CA ASN A 166 -2.63 30.26 -3.39
C ASN A 166 -4.07 29.77 -3.57
N ILE A 167 -4.74 29.51 -2.47
CA ILE A 167 -6.16 29.10 -2.41
C ILE A 167 -6.92 30.11 -1.57
N THR A 168 -7.98 30.69 -2.16
CA THR A 168 -8.83 31.69 -1.53
C THR A 168 -10.26 31.19 -1.46
N ILE A 169 -10.87 31.28 -0.28
CA ILE A 169 -12.26 30.84 -0.03
C ILE A 169 -13.02 31.99 0.63
N ALA A 170 -14.24 32.29 0.11
CA ALA A 170 -15.12 33.28 0.70
C ALA A 170 -15.62 32.82 2.09
N ASN A 171 -15.46 33.65 3.12
CA ASN A 171 -15.80 33.30 4.49
C ASN A 171 -17.28 33.03 4.71
N GLU A 172 -18.16 33.64 3.92
CA GLU A 172 -19.60 33.41 3.94
C GLU A 172 -20.00 31.95 3.64
N THR A 173 -19.15 31.21 2.92
CA THR A 173 -19.35 29.78 2.63
C THR A 173 -18.95 28.87 3.81
N LEU A 174 -18.28 29.41 4.82
CA LEU A 174 -17.82 28.68 6.00
C LEU A 174 -18.91 28.71 7.09
N GLU A 175 -19.35 27.53 7.52
CA GLU A 175 -20.25 27.43 8.66
C GLU A 175 -19.49 27.51 9.99
N ASP A 176 -20.17 27.97 11.05
CA ASP A 176 -19.65 27.95 12.41
C ASP A 176 -19.52 26.50 12.90
N GLN A 177 -18.35 25.90 12.65
CA GLN A 177 -18.09 24.48 12.96
C GLN A 177 -18.07 24.21 14.47
N VAL A 178 -18.44 23.00 14.87
CA VAL A 178 -18.26 22.54 16.25
C VAL A 178 -16.78 22.33 16.54
N LEU A 179 -16.28 22.89 17.64
CA LEU A 179 -14.94 22.67 18.18
C LEU A 179 -14.94 21.55 19.22
N ILE A 180 -15.85 21.68 20.21
CA ILE A 180 -16.05 20.69 21.29
C ILE A 180 -17.48 20.17 21.23
N LYS A 181 -17.61 18.84 21.20
CA LYS A 181 -18.89 18.11 21.19
C LYS A 181 -19.51 18.09 22.59
N LYS A 182 -20.80 17.66 22.71
CA LYS A 182 -21.53 17.55 23.99
C LYS A 182 -20.86 16.59 25.00
N ASP A 183 -20.14 15.58 24.52
CA ASP A 183 -19.36 14.65 25.34
C ASP A 183 -18.03 15.23 25.83
N GLY A 184 -17.74 16.48 25.46
CA GLY A 184 -16.50 17.18 25.75
C GLY A 184 -15.32 16.78 24.88
N MET A 185 -15.51 15.88 23.89
CA MET A 185 -14.46 15.54 22.93
C MET A 185 -14.37 16.63 21.84
N PRO A 186 -13.16 16.93 21.35
CA PRO A 186 -12.99 17.84 20.22
C PRO A 186 -13.49 17.22 18.93
N THR A 187 -13.75 18.07 17.93
CA THR A 187 -13.83 17.61 16.54
C THR A 187 -12.43 17.50 15.93
N TYR A 188 -12.31 16.74 14.86
CA TYR A 188 -11.07 16.62 14.08
C TYR A 188 -10.48 17.99 13.73
N ASN A 189 -11.29 18.90 13.17
CA ASN A 189 -10.83 20.20 12.69
C ASN A 189 -10.26 21.10 13.81
N PHE A 190 -10.62 20.87 15.06
CA PHE A 190 -10.08 21.62 16.19
C PHE A 190 -8.86 20.93 16.79
N ALA A 191 -8.98 19.64 17.08
CA ALA A 191 -7.90 18.87 17.70
C ALA A 191 -6.60 18.94 16.91
N ASN A 192 -6.68 18.77 15.58
CA ASN A 192 -5.47 18.75 14.75
C ASN A 192 -4.71 20.09 14.77
N VAL A 193 -5.41 21.23 14.82
CA VAL A 193 -4.78 22.56 14.88
C VAL A 193 -4.04 22.77 16.21
N ILE A 194 -4.70 22.41 17.32
CA ILE A 194 -4.10 22.51 18.66
C ILE A 194 -2.87 21.61 18.76
N ASP A 195 -2.99 20.38 18.29
CA ASP A 195 -1.88 19.40 18.36
C ASP A 195 -0.73 19.77 17.44
N ASP A 196 -1.01 20.18 16.19
CA ASP A 196 0.01 20.60 15.26
C ASP A 196 0.81 21.81 15.81
N HIS A 197 0.14 22.75 16.50
CA HIS A 197 0.83 23.84 17.17
C HIS A 197 1.66 23.36 18.37
N LEU A 198 1.07 22.60 19.29
CA LEU A 198 1.75 22.16 20.52
C LEU A 198 2.87 21.14 20.25
N MET A 199 2.79 20.38 19.16
CA MET A 199 3.82 19.46 18.70
C MET A 199 4.81 20.13 17.73
N SER A 200 4.70 21.46 17.54
CA SER A 200 5.58 22.26 16.68
C SER A 200 5.70 21.72 15.25
N ILE A 201 4.59 21.25 14.68
CA ILE A 201 4.56 20.75 13.31
C ILE A 201 4.83 21.90 12.34
N SER A 202 5.84 21.76 11.52
CA SER A 202 6.25 22.77 10.53
C SER A 202 5.58 22.58 9.17
N HIS A 203 5.25 21.33 8.79
CA HIS A 203 4.63 20.98 7.50
C HIS A 203 3.51 19.97 7.70
N ILE A 204 2.31 20.31 7.19
CA ILE A 204 1.13 19.43 7.19
C ILE A 204 1.03 18.77 5.82
N ILE A 205 1.46 17.51 5.73
CA ILE A 205 1.31 16.69 4.53
C ILE A 205 0.09 15.80 4.70
N ARG A 206 -0.92 15.95 3.82
CA ARG A 206 -2.19 15.21 3.90
C ARG A 206 -2.92 15.16 2.54
N GLY A 207 -4.01 14.42 2.44
CA GLY A 207 -4.81 14.32 1.22
C GLY A 207 -5.51 15.63 0.83
N ALA A 208 -5.73 15.84 -0.47
CA ALA A 208 -6.38 17.04 -1.02
C ALA A 208 -7.86 17.19 -0.61
N GLU A 209 -8.49 16.15 -0.07
CA GLU A 209 -9.84 16.21 0.50
C GLU A 209 -9.97 17.20 1.66
N PHE A 210 -8.86 17.56 2.31
CA PHE A 210 -8.84 18.53 3.41
C PHE A 210 -8.68 19.99 2.96
N ILE A 211 -8.49 20.27 1.66
CA ILE A 211 -8.35 21.63 1.13
C ILE A 211 -9.55 22.51 1.56
N THR A 212 -10.77 21.98 1.44
CA THR A 212 -12.01 22.72 1.75
C THR A 212 -12.18 23.05 3.24
N SER A 213 -11.57 22.28 4.15
CA SER A 213 -11.56 22.54 5.59
C SER A 213 -10.39 23.41 6.05
N THR A 214 -9.34 23.55 5.23
CA THR A 214 -8.13 24.30 5.60
C THR A 214 -8.38 25.76 5.95
N PRO A 215 -9.30 26.52 5.31
CA PRO A 215 -9.60 27.88 5.73
C PRO A 215 -10.09 27.99 7.19
N LYS A 216 -10.84 26.98 7.67
CA LYS A 216 -11.30 26.92 9.07
C LYS A 216 -10.11 26.75 10.03
N HIS A 217 -9.10 25.99 9.63
CA HIS A 217 -7.85 25.81 10.39
C HIS A 217 -7.01 27.10 10.37
N VAL A 218 -6.84 27.74 9.23
CA VAL A 218 -6.12 29.02 9.09
C VAL A 218 -6.74 30.08 10.01
N LEU A 219 -8.07 30.18 10.05
CA LEU A 219 -8.76 31.09 10.95
C LEU A 219 -8.51 30.76 12.43
N LEU A 220 -8.41 29.47 12.81
CA LEU A 220 -8.04 29.10 14.18
C LEU A 220 -6.63 29.57 14.54
N TYR A 221 -5.63 29.38 13.66
CA TYR A 221 -4.29 29.90 13.86
C TYR A 221 -4.31 31.43 14.06
N GLN A 222 -5.05 32.15 13.20
CA GLN A 222 -5.20 33.61 13.31
C GLN A 222 -5.85 34.03 14.62
N PHE A 223 -6.91 33.35 15.09
CA PHE A 223 -7.63 33.67 16.32
C PHE A 223 -6.77 33.43 17.56
N PHE A 224 -5.88 32.46 17.53
CA PHE A 224 -4.89 32.27 18.58
C PHE A 224 -3.71 33.25 18.50
N GLY A 225 -3.46 33.84 17.32
CA GLY A 225 -2.26 34.65 17.06
C GLY A 225 -1.04 33.74 16.74
N TRP A 226 -1.26 32.54 16.23
CA TRP A 226 -0.22 31.59 15.88
C TRP A 226 0.11 31.66 14.40
N GLU A 227 1.37 31.42 14.04
CA GLU A 227 1.77 31.21 12.67
C GLU A 227 1.35 29.81 12.21
N PRO A 228 0.64 29.67 11.07
CA PRO A 228 0.26 28.36 10.55
C PRO A 228 1.47 27.63 9.98
N PRO A 229 1.51 26.28 10.06
CA PRO A 229 2.51 25.49 9.35
C PRO A 229 2.32 25.55 7.83
N ALA A 230 3.31 25.11 7.07
CA ALA A 230 3.20 24.97 5.62
C ALA A 230 2.22 23.84 5.26
N PHE A 231 1.32 24.10 4.31
CA PHE A 231 0.34 23.13 3.85
C PHE A 231 0.82 22.42 2.57
N VAL A 232 0.65 21.10 2.54
CA VAL A 232 1.01 20.24 1.41
C VAL A 232 -0.15 19.26 1.19
N HIS A 233 -1.05 19.57 0.26
CA HIS A 233 -2.20 18.71 -0.04
C HIS A 233 -1.89 17.83 -1.25
N LEU A 234 -1.85 16.51 -1.01
CA LEU A 234 -1.51 15.52 -2.02
C LEU A 234 -2.74 15.13 -2.85
N PRO A 235 -2.66 15.16 -4.19
CA PRO A 235 -3.71 14.63 -5.03
C PRO A 235 -4.02 13.15 -4.72
N PRO A 236 -5.25 12.65 -4.95
CA PRO A 236 -5.61 11.29 -4.63
C PRO A 236 -4.83 10.27 -5.49
N VAL A 237 -4.70 9.06 -4.96
CA VAL A 237 -4.30 7.90 -5.76
C VAL A 237 -5.55 7.34 -6.43
N MET A 238 -5.48 7.17 -7.75
CA MET A 238 -6.56 6.68 -8.60
C MET A 238 -6.33 5.21 -8.97
N GLY A 239 -7.41 4.49 -9.26
CA GLY A 239 -7.39 3.16 -9.86
C GLY A 239 -8.02 3.20 -11.25
N LYS A 240 -7.59 2.30 -12.14
CA LYS A 240 -8.15 2.12 -13.46
C LYS A 240 -9.32 1.13 -13.40
N ASN A 241 -10.49 1.54 -13.85
CA ASN A 241 -11.68 0.70 -13.95
C ASN A 241 -11.60 -0.23 -15.18
N GLU A 242 -12.44 -1.25 -15.23
CA GLU A 242 -12.51 -2.20 -16.37
C GLU A 242 -12.85 -1.52 -17.69
N ASP A 243 -13.66 -0.47 -17.67
CA ASP A 243 -14.02 0.35 -18.85
C ASP A 243 -12.90 1.32 -19.29
N GLY A 244 -11.75 1.30 -18.61
CA GLY A 244 -10.62 2.17 -18.89
C GLY A 244 -10.68 3.55 -18.23
N SER A 245 -11.80 3.95 -17.62
CA SER A 245 -11.92 5.18 -16.85
C SER A 245 -11.09 5.10 -15.56
N VAL A 246 -10.86 6.23 -14.92
CA VAL A 246 -10.14 6.29 -13.64
C VAL A 246 -11.03 6.86 -12.54
N SER A 247 -10.93 6.29 -11.33
CA SER A 247 -11.65 6.76 -10.16
C SER A 247 -10.78 6.60 -8.91
N LYS A 248 -11.16 7.21 -7.79
CA LYS A 248 -10.41 7.07 -6.53
C LYS A 248 -10.16 5.58 -6.23
N LEU A 249 -8.91 5.24 -5.92
CA LEU A 249 -8.50 3.87 -5.61
C LEU A 249 -9.36 3.29 -4.48
N SER A 250 -9.93 2.11 -4.70
CA SER A 250 -10.84 1.44 -3.76
C SER A 250 -10.77 -0.08 -3.96
N LYS A 251 -11.35 -0.86 -3.05
CA LYS A 251 -11.36 -2.34 -3.09
C LYS A 251 -11.85 -2.95 -4.41
N ARG A 252 -12.69 -2.24 -5.19
CA ARG A 252 -13.11 -2.70 -6.53
C ARG A 252 -11.97 -2.78 -7.56
N HIS A 253 -10.83 -2.13 -7.29
CA HIS A 253 -9.64 -2.16 -8.14
C HIS A 253 -8.66 -3.27 -7.72
N GLY A 254 -9.05 -4.16 -6.81
CA GLY A 254 -8.21 -5.22 -6.24
C GLY A 254 -7.69 -4.88 -4.85
N ALA A 255 -6.54 -5.42 -4.49
CA ALA A 255 -5.86 -5.15 -3.23
C ALA A 255 -5.45 -3.68 -3.15
N THR A 256 -5.87 -2.99 -2.10
CA THR A 256 -5.65 -1.56 -1.93
C THR A 256 -5.00 -1.20 -0.59
N SER A 257 -4.78 -2.19 0.27
CA SER A 257 -4.01 -2.05 1.50
C SER A 257 -2.60 -2.60 1.33
N PHE A 258 -1.69 -2.10 2.16
CA PHE A 258 -0.32 -2.60 2.19
C PHE A 258 -0.26 -4.09 2.56
N SER A 259 -1.07 -4.51 3.54
CA SER A 259 -1.15 -5.91 3.98
C SER A 259 -1.63 -6.85 2.88
N ASP A 260 -2.72 -6.47 2.16
CA ASP A 260 -3.24 -7.28 1.06
C ASP A 260 -2.16 -7.51 -0.03
N LEU A 261 -1.37 -6.45 -0.34
CA LEU A 261 -0.28 -6.57 -1.31
C LEU A 261 0.84 -7.50 -0.80
N CYS A 262 1.19 -7.42 0.49
CA CYS A 262 2.14 -8.36 1.10
C CYS A 262 1.62 -9.82 1.06
N GLU A 263 0.34 -10.03 1.33
CA GLU A 263 -0.32 -11.34 1.23
C GLU A 263 -0.31 -11.90 -0.20
N MET A 264 -0.42 -11.02 -1.21
CA MET A 264 -0.25 -11.40 -2.62
C MET A 264 1.20 -11.77 -2.97
N GLY A 265 2.14 -11.60 -2.06
CA GLY A 265 3.55 -11.96 -2.22
C GLY A 265 4.44 -10.86 -2.78
N TYR A 266 4.02 -9.59 -2.70
CA TYR A 266 4.91 -8.46 -2.95
C TYR A 266 5.83 -8.21 -1.75
N LEU A 267 7.06 -7.81 -2.03
CA LEU A 267 8.01 -7.39 -1.00
C LEU A 267 7.62 -6.03 -0.42
N PRO A 268 7.64 -5.87 0.91
CA PRO A 268 7.38 -4.58 1.55
C PRO A 268 8.20 -3.42 0.97
N ALA A 269 9.51 -3.65 0.74
CA ALA A 269 10.40 -2.64 0.16
C ALA A 269 9.99 -2.24 -1.26
N ALA A 270 9.55 -3.18 -2.10
CA ALA A 270 9.08 -2.90 -3.45
C ALA A 270 7.78 -2.08 -3.44
N ILE A 271 6.84 -2.42 -2.54
CA ILE A 271 5.60 -1.65 -2.35
C ILE A 271 5.94 -0.23 -1.91
N THR A 272 6.81 -0.07 -0.91
CA THR A 272 7.18 1.24 -0.36
C THR A 272 7.86 2.12 -1.41
N ASN A 273 8.82 1.58 -2.17
CA ASN A 273 9.48 2.32 -3.25
C ASN A 273 8.47 2.72 -4.35
N TYR A 274 7.61 1.81 -4.78
CA TYR A 274 6.57 2.11 -5.76
C TYR A 274 5.62 3.21 -5.27
N VAL A 275 5.18 3.13 -4.01
CA VAL A 275 4.30 4.12 -3.38
C VAL A 275 4.99 5.49 -3.28
N ALA A 276 6.31 5.54 -3.05
CA ALA A 276 7.06 6.79 -3.05
C ALA A 276 6.97 7.51 -4.40
N LEU A 277 6.95 6.77 -5.51
CA LEU A 277 6.85 7.35 -6.86
C LEU A 277 5.41 7.60 -7.33
N LEU A 278 4.40 7.33 -6.52
CA LEU A 278 3.00 7.66 -6.82
C LEU A 278 2.71 9.15 -6.57
N GLY A 279 3.15 10.01 -7.49
CA GLY A 279 2.93 11.45 -7.43
C GLY A 279 4.13 12.24 -6.90
N TRP A 280 5.30 11.62 -6.82
CA TRP A 280 6.58 12.27 -6.62
C TRP A 280 7.56 11.77 -7.69
N SER A 281 8.41 12.67 -8.19
CA SER A 281 9.44 12.37 -9.18
C SER A 281 10.79 12.86 -8.67
N PRO A 282 11.80 11.99 -8.56
CA PRO A 282 13.18 12.41 -8.28
C PRO A 282 13.75 13.21 -9.47
N LYS A 283 14.84 13.93 -9.22
CA LYS A 283 15.56 14.68 -10.28
C LYS A 283 16.37 13.77 -11.22
N SER A 284 16.48 12.48 -10.90
CA SER A 284 17.17 11.45 -11.68
C SER A 284 16.19 10.57 -12.43
N ASN A 285 16.70 9.73 -13.36
CA ASN A 285 15.90 8.68 -14.02
C ASN A 285 15.90 7.37 -13.23
N GLN A 286 16.50 7.32 -12.04
CA GLN A 286 16.47 6.16 -11.17
C GLN A 286 15.04 5.96 -10.63
N GLU A 287 14.59 4.72 -10.57
CA GLU A 287 13.28 4.36 -10.03
C GLU A 287 13.38 3.42 -8.82
N VAL A 288 14.44 2.61 -8.73
CA VAL A 288 14.64 1.67 -7.61
C VAL A 288 15.59 2.30 -6.60
N PHE A 289 15.09 2.47 -5.37
CA PHE A 289 15.77 3.15 -4.27
C PHE A 289 15.67 2.36 -2.97
N SER A 290 16.68 2.41 -2.13
CA SER A 290 16.53 2.08 -0.72
C SER A 290 15.73 3.16 0.03
N MET A 291 15.30 2.87 1.25
CA MET A 291 14.62 3.87 2.10
C MET A 291 15.57 5.04 2.44
N GLU A 292 16.84 4.75 2.67
CA GLU A 292 17.88 5.72 2.97
C GLU A 292 18.10 6.66 1.77
N GLU A 293 18.29 6.11 0.57
CA GLU A 293 18.43 6.90 -0.65
C GLU A 293 17.21 7.81 -0.88
N MET A 294 15.99 7.28 -0.71
CA MET A 294 14.78 8.10 -0.80
C MET A 294 14.77 9.22 0.24
N GLY A 295 15.19 8.93 1.49
CA GLY A 295 15.30 9.89 2.57
C GLY A 295 16.31 11.02 2.31
N GLU A 296 17.33 10.78 1.49
CA GLU A 296 18.32 11.80 1.13
C GLU A 296 17.85 12.72 0.00
N ILE A 297 17.08 12.18 -0.96
CA ILE A 297 16.75 12.90 -2.20
C ILE A 297 15.33 13.47 -2.24
N PHE A 298 14.47 13.11 -1.26
CA PHE A 298 13.08 13.52 -1.28
C PHE A 298 12.93 15.03 -1.12
N SER A 299 12.16 15.65 -1.99
CA SER A 299 11.85 17.07 -1.91
C SER A 299 10.40 17.36 -2.31
N LEU A 300 9.83 18.44 -1.79
CA LEU A 300 8.47 18.85 -2.10
C LEU A 300 8.32 19.38 -3.53
N GLU A 301 9.40 19.87 -4.15
CA GLU A 301 9.39 20.32 -5.55
C GLU A 301 9.12 19.19 -6.54
N GLY A 302 9.42 17.92 -6.15
CA GLY A 302 9.13 16.75 -6.96
C GLY A 302 7.66 16.33 -6.96
N LEU A 303 6.81 16.95 -6.14
CA LEU A 303 5.39 16.58 -6.02
C LEU A 303 4.59 16.98 -7.25
N SER A 304 3.79 16.03 -7.76
CA SER A 304 2.87 16.26 -8.86
C SER A 304 1.58 16.94 -8.38
N LYS A 305 1.05 17.87 -9.19
CA LYS A 305 -0.28 18.47 -9.01
C LYS A 305 -1.40 17.54 -9.48
N SER A 306 -1.08 16.55 -10.31
CA SER A 306 -2.05 15.63 -10.89
C SER A 306 -2.17 14.35 -10.07
N PRO A 307 -3.37 13.74 -10.02
CA PRO A 307 -3.56 12.43 -9.42
C PRO A 307 -2.65 11.36 -10.04
N ALA A 308 -2.09 10.48 -9.22
CA ALA A 308 -1.32 9.33 -9.67
C ALA A 308 -2.22 8.11 -9.84
N VAL A 309 -2.01 7.32 -10.89
CA VAL A 309 -2.78 6.10 -11.16
C VAL A 309 -1.97 4.88 -10.68
N PHE A 310 -2.57 4.10 -9.78
CA PHE A 310 -2.01 2.83 -9.34
C PHE A 310 -2.02 1.82 -10.48
N ASN A 311 -0.88 1.20 -10.75
CA ASN A 311 -0.70 0.24 -11.84
C ASN A 311 0.01 -1.02 -11.33
N TYR A 312 -0.70 -2.15 -11.32
CA TYR A 312 -0.16 -3.45 -10.89
C TYR A 312 1.02 -3.90 -11.74
N ALA A 313 0.98 -3.73 -13.06
CA ALA A 313 2.11 -4.12 -13.92
C ALA A 313 3.40 -3.35 -13.59
N LYS A 314 3.27 -2.08 -13.16
CA LYS A 314 4.43 -1.31 -12.69
C LYS A 314 4.91 -1.81 -11.32
N LEU A 315 4.00 -2.17 -10.41
CA LEU A 315 4.37 -2.77 -9.12
C LEU A 315 5.03 -4.16 -9.33
N ASP A 316 4.51 -4.99 -10.24
CA ASP A 316 5.11 -6.26 -10.62
C ASP A 316 6.56 -6.08 -11.12
N TRP A 317 6.77 -5.05 -11.95
CA TRP A 317 8.11 -4.69 -12.40
C TRP A 317 9.03 -4.29 -11.24
N PHE A 318 8.58 -3.41 -10.33
CA PHE A 318 9.36 -3.05 -9.14
C PHE A 318 9.73 -4.28 -8.32
N ASN A 319 8.77 -5.14 -8.04
CA ASN A 319 9.00 -6.32 -7.24
C ASN A 319 10.01 -7.28 -7.89
N SER A 320 9.94 -7.42 -9.23
CA SER A 320 10.91 -8.21 -10.00
C SER A 320 12.33 -7.62 -9.92
N GLU A 321 12.46 -6.27 -9.91
CA GLU A 321 13.78 -5.65 -9.74
C GLU A 321 14.36 -5.93 -8.34
N TYR A 322 13.54 -5.88 -7.29
CA TYR A 322 13.96 -6.27 -5.94
C TYR A 322 14.32 -7.76 -5.85
N PHE A 323 13.61 -8.65 -6.53
CA PHE A 323 13.98 -10.07 -6.59
C PHE A 323 15.37 -10.28 -7.18
N LYS A 324 15.75 -9.53 -8.21
CA LYS A 324 17.08 -9.63 -8.85
C LYS A 324 18.22 -9.29 -7.87
N THR A 325 17.98 -8.41 -6.91
CA THR A 325 19.00 -8.01 -5.91
C THR A 325 19.12 -8.99 -4.74
N MET A 326 18.13 -9.87 -4.53
CA MET A 326 18.20 -10.90 -3.49
C MET A 326 19.24 -11.97 -3.83
N SER A 327 19.90 -12.56 -2.83
CA SER A 327 20.64 -13.82 -3.04
C SER A 327 19.68 -14.96 -3.35
N ASP A 328 20.16 -16.02 -3.99
CA ASP A 328 19.33 -17.19 -4.32
C ASP A 328 18.85 -17.91 -3.05
N GLU A 329 19.68 -17.94 -2.01
CA GLU A 329 19.36 -18.51 -0.71
C GLU A 329 18.25 -17.71 -0.01
N ALA A 330 18.33 -16.36 -0.03
CA ALA A 330 17.32 -15.49 0.56
C ALA A 330 15.98 -15.63 -0.19
N PHE A 331 16.03 -15.67 -1.53
CA PHE A 331 14.83 -15.89 -2.33
C PHE A 331 14.22 -17.27 -2.06
N ALA A 332 15.04 -18.34 -2.01
CA ALA A 332 14.57 -19.69 -1.73
C ALA A 332 13.88 -19.78 -0.36
N ALA A 333 14.48 -19.21 0.67
CA ALA A 333 13.89 -19.20 2.02
C ALA A 333 12.55 -18.45 2.06
N ALA A 334 12.49 -17.25 1.47
CA ALA A 334 11.30 -16.40 1.48
C ALA A 334 10.17 -16.94 0.59
N SER A 335 10.50 -17.66 -0.49
CA SER A 335 9.52 -18.16 -1.48
C SER A 335 8.88 -19.49 -1.10
N LEU A 336 9.51 -20.32 -0.26
CA LEU A 336 9.00 -21.63 0.13
C LEU A 336 7.57 -21.63 0.71
N PRO A 337 7.16 -20.68 1.56
CA PRO A 337 5.78 -20.60 2.05
C PRO A 337 4.72 -20.44 0.95
N TYR A 338 5.11 -19.96 -0.22
CA TYR A 338 4.23 -19.74 -1.38
C TYR A 338 4.23 -20.90 -2.38
N ALA A 339 4.96 -21.97 -2.09
CA ALA A 339 5.08 -23.12 -3.01
C ALA A 339 3.77 -23.91 -3.17
N GLY A 340 2.83 -23.75 -2.26
CA GLY A 340 1.60 -24.55 -2.25
C GLY A 340 1.88 -26.02 -1.94
N ASN A 341 1.13 -26.92 -2.57
CA ASN A 341 1.35 -28.36 -2.43
C ASN A 341 2.51 -28.81 -3.35
N ILE A 342 3.58 -29.29 -2.74
CA ILE A 342 4.78 -29.81 -3.45
C ILE A 342 5.19 -31.17 -2.87
N THR A 343 5.80 -32.03 -3.70
CA THR A 343 6.33 -33.31 -3.28
C THR A 343 7.56 -33.14 -2.39
N GLU A 344 7.86 -34.14 -1.53
CA GLU A 344 9.06 -34.13 -0.69
C GLU A 344 10.35 -34.01 -1.52
N ARG A 345 10.38 -34.58 -2.72
CA ARG A 345 11.51 -34.47 -3.63
C ARG A 345 11.70 -33.02 -4.14
N VAL A 346 10.62 -32.36 -4.51
CA VAL A 346 10.66 -30.94 -4.92
C VAL A 346 11.10 -30.07 -3.75
N LYS A 347 10.58 -30.33 -2.55
CA LYS A 347 10.96 -29.61 -1.32
C LYS A 347 12.45 -29.78 -0.97
N ALA A 348 12.96 -31.01 -1.08
CA ALA A 348 14.39 -31.29 -0.86
C ALA A 348 15.32 -30.58 -1.86
N ASN A 349 14.82 -30.28 -3.06
CA ASN A 349 15.55 -29.59 -4.11
C ASN A 349 15.05 -28.15 -4.34
N TRP A 350 14.38 -27.57 -3.33
CA TRP A 350 13.78 -26.23 -3.42
C TRP A 350 14.76 -25.14 -3.85
N PRO A 351 15.99 -25.04 -3.33
CA PRO A 351 16.93 -23.98 -3.76
C PRO A 351 17.17 -23.96 -5.27
N MET A 352 17.29 -25.12 -5.91
CA MET A 352 17.43 -25.22 -7.36
C MET A 352 16.19 -24.71 -8.10
N LEU A 353 15.00 -25.12 -7.69
CA LEU A 353 13.75 -24.69 -8.32
C LEU A 353 13.47 -23.22 -8.08
N ALA A 354 13.75 -22.72 -6.88
CA ALA A 354 13.60 -21.32 -6.50
C ALA A 354 14.49 -20.40 -7.36
N ALA A 355 15.74 -20.78 -7.63
CA ALA A 355 16.62 -20.01 -8.51
C ALA A 355 16.06 -19.90 -9.95
N LEU A 356 15.39 -20.95 -10.45
CA LEU A 356 14.70 -20.92 -11.75
C LEU A 356 13.44 -20.04 -11.72
N LEU A 357 12.72 -20.01 -10.61
CA LEU A 357 11.50 -19.21 -10.43
C LEU A 357 11.79 -17.72 -10.25
N LYS A 358 12.90 -17.37 -9.62
CA LYS A 358 13.29 -15.99 -9.27
C LYS A 358 13.21 -15.01 -10.44
N THR A 359 13.53 -15.47 -11.67
CA THR A 359 13.48 -14.66 -12.88
C THR A 359 12.18 -14.79 -13.68
N ARG A 360 11.21 -15.56 -13.18
CA ARG A 360 9.99 -15.93 -13.92
C ARG A 360 8.70 -15.47 -13.24
N VAL A 361 8.78 -15.10 -11.97
CA VAL A 361 7.63 -14.60 -11.21
C VAL A 361 7.84 -13.14 -10.88
N ALA A 362 6.76 -12.38 -10.92
CA ALA A 362 6.77 -10.99 -10.49
C ALA A 362 6.51 -10.85 -8.98
N ARG A 363 5.87 -11.82 -8.35
CA ARG A 363 5.58 -11.89 -6.91
C ARG A 363 5.52 -13.33 -6.44
N TYR A 364 5.73 -13.56 -5.14
CA TYR A 364 5.72 -14.90 -4.57
C TYR A 364 4.39 -15.64 -4.78
N GLY A 365 3.25 -14.93 -4.76
CA GLY A 365 1.93 -15.55 -4.95
C GLY A 365 1.72 -16.24 -6.30
N GLU A 366 2.59 -16.01 -7.29
CA GLU A 366 2.52 -16.68 -8.59
C GLU A 366 3.17 -18.07 -8.58
N ILE A 367 4.01 -18.36 -7.57
CA ILE A 367 4.86 -19.57 -7.54
C ILE A 367 4.03 -20.84 -7.59
N ALA A 368 3.00 -20.97 -6.73
CA ALA A 368 2.19 -22.19 -6.70
C ALA A 368 1.63 -22.55 -8.09
N GLY A 369 1.11 -21.55 -8.83
CA GLY A 369 0.58 -21.76 -10.18
C GLY A 369 1.64 -22.12 -11.24
N GLN A 370 2.92 -21.77 -10.98
CA GLN A 370 4.01 -22.14 -11.89
C GLN A 370 4.47 -23.60 -11.73
N ILE A 371 4.21 -24.20 -10.56
CA ILE A 371 4.77 -25.52 -10.16
C ILE A 371 3.72 -26.55 -9.73
N ASP A 372 2.43 -26.23 -9.79
CA ASP A 372 1.33 -27.12 -9.38
C ASP A 372 1.39 -28.52 -10.05
N PHE A 373 1.86 -28.58 -11.29
CA PHE A 373 2.00 -29.84 -12.05
C PHE A 373 2.96 -30.86 -11.42
N PHE A 374 3.83 -30.47 -10.50
CA PHE A 374 4.69 -31.43 -9.79
C PHE A 374 3.88 -32.31 -8.85
N ALA A 375 2.85 -31.80 -8.20
CA ALA A 375 2.01 -32.52 -7.25
C ALA A 375 0.62 -32.88 -7.80
N ASP A 376 0.08 -32.06 -8.72
CA ASP A 376 -1.24 -32.25 -9.34
C ASP A 376 -1.09 -32.20 -10.86
N PHE A 377 -0.68 -33.34 -11.43
CA PHE A 377 -0.49 -33.49 -12.87
C PHE A 377 -1.84 -33.63 -13.58
N LYS A 378 -2.23 -32.59 -14.29
CA LYS A 378 -3.52 -32.52 -14.99
C LYS A 378 -3.44 -33.15 -16.38
N ASP A 379 -4.58 -33.66 -16.84
CA ASP A 379 -4.72 -34.12 -18.22
C ASP A 379 -4.50 -32.97 -19.22
N TYR A 380 -3.97 -33.28 -20.39
CA TYR A 380 -3.63 -32.30 -21.40
C TYR A 380 -3.99 -32.77 -22.81
N ASP A 381 -4.26 -31.84 -23.72
CA ASP A 381 -4.58 -32.09 -25.11
C ASP A 381 -3.32 -32.48 -25.93
N THR A 382 -3.42 -33.51 -26.74
CA THR A 382 -2.35 -33.93 -27.65
C THR A 382 -1.98 -32.87 -28.69
N ALA A 383 -2.89 -31.94 -28.99
CA ALA A 383 -2.58 -30.77 -29.81
C ALA A 383 -1.41 -29.93 -29.28
N MET A 384 -1.10 -29.99 -27.95
CA MET A 384 0.04 -29.31 -27.36
C MET A 384 1.41 -29.80 -27.85
N PHE A 385 1.47 -31.02 -28.39
CA PHE A 385 2.70 -31.49 -29.02
C PHE A 385 3.05 -30.71 -30.29
N ASN A 386 2.07 -30.08 -30.97
CA ASN A 386 2.35 -29.27 -32.14
C ASN A 386 3.26 -28.07 -31.80
N ASN A 387 4.41 -27.99 -32.44
CA ASN A 387 5.32 -26.86 -32.32
C ASN A 387 6.01 -26.56 -33.66
N LYS A 388 5.53 -25.57 -34.38
CA LYS A 388 6.08 -25.18 -35.70
C LYS A 388 7.55 -24.77 -35.62
N LYS A 389 7.97 -24.05 -34.55
CA LYS A 389 9.35 -23.60 -34.35
C LYS A 389 10.32 -24.80 -34.22
N ASN A 390 9.91 -25.80 -33.46
CA ASN A 390 10.70 -27.01 -33.21
C ASN A 390 10.43 -28.14 -34.24
N LYS A 391 9.54 -27.90 -35.22
CA LYS A 391 9.13 -28.88 -36.24
C LYS A 391 8.63 -30.19 -35.62
N VAL A 392 7.80 -30.11 -34.60
CA VAL A 392 7.18 -31.25 -33.92
C VAL A 392 5.68 -31.24 -34.22
N THR A 393 5.17 -32.40 -34.56
CA THR A 393 3.75 -32.76 -34.68
C THR A 393 3.45 -33.89 -33.69
N PRO A 394 2.18 -34.27 -33.44
CA PRO A 394 1.84 -35.42 -32.60
C PRO A 394 2.49 -36.73 -33.12
N GLU A 395 2.52 -36.94 -34.44
CA GLU A 395 3.15 -38.11 -35.06
C GLU A 395 4.66 -38.13 -34.80
N LYS A 396 5.31 -36.98 -34.92
CA LYS A 396 6.74 -36.86 -34.63
C LYS A 396 7.04 -37.04 -33.13
N ALA A 397 6.15 -36.58 -32.24
CA ALA A 397 6.25 -36.85 -30.82
C ALA A 397 6.09 -38.34 -30.47
N ALA A 398 5.20 -39.06 -31.18
CA ALA A 398 5.01 -40.50 -31.05
C ALA A 398 6.26 -41.31 -31.42
N GLU A 399 7.10 -40.81 -32.34
CA GLU A 399 8.40 -41.43 -32.67
C GLU A 399 9.48 -41.12 -31.59
N ILE A 400 9.50 -39.88 -31.07
CA ILE A 400 10.57 -39.43 -30.19
C ILE A 400 10.42 -39.98 -28.77
N LEU A 401 9.19 -39.95 -28.20
CA LEU A 401 8.97 -40.28 -26.79
C LEU A 401 9.40 -41.73 -26.42
N PRO A 402 9.07 -42.78 -27.21
CA PRO A 402 9.54 -44.14 -26.91
C PRO A 402 11.07 -44.26 -26.90
N ALA A 403 11.74 -43.64 -27.88
CA ALA A 403 13.20 -43.68 -27.98
C ALA A 403 13.86 -42.92 -26.81
N ALA A 404 13.35 -41.72 -26.48
CA ALA A 404 13.85 -40.94 -25.34
C ALA A 404 13.60 -41.67 -24.01
N LYS A 405 12.44 -42.31 -23.83
CA LYS A 405 12.14 -43.16 -22.67
C LYS A 405 13.15 -44.27 -22.48
N ALA A 406 13.43 -45.04 -23.56
CA ALA A 406 14.40 -46.13 -23.53
C ALA A 406 15.82 -45.66 -23.12
N VAL A 407 16.24 -44.48 -23.55
CA VAL A 407 17.51 -43.85 -23.09
C VAL A 407 17.48 -43.56 -21.61
N LEU A 408 16.39 -42.93 -21.11
CA LEU A 408 16.24 -42.55 -19.72
C LEU A 408 16.11 -43.75 -18.78
N GLU A 409 15.49 -44.85 -19.20
CA GLU A 409 15.42 -46.11 -18.44
C GLU A 409 16.80 -46.65 -18.10
N ASN A 410 17.77 -46.50 -19.00
CA ASN A 410 19.15 -46.97 -18.82
C ASN A 410 20.01 -46.05 -17.93
N VAL A 411 19.52 -44.89 -17.51
CA VAL A 411 20.22 -44.01 -16.56
C VAL A 411 20.11 -44.62 -15.16
N SER A 412 21.18 -45.20 -14.65
CA SER A 412 21.24 -45.83 -13.33
C SER A 412 21.36 -44.82 -12.22
N ASP A 413 22.17 -43.78 -12.38
CA ASP A 413 22.30 -42.65 -11.49
C ASP A 413 21.37 -41.51 -11.96
N TRP A 414 20.25 -41.28 -11.22
CA TRP A 414 19.30 -40.23 -11.56
C TRP A 414 19.74 -38.86 -11.04
N SER A 415 21.02 -38.51 -11.25
CA SER A 415 21.56 -37.18 -10.99
C SER A 415 21.29 -36.27 -12.20
N PHE A 416 21.30 -34.96 -11.93
CA PHE A 416 21.11 -33.92 -12.98
C PHE A 416 22.12 -34.12 -14.13
N SER A 417 23.40 -34.33 -13.80
CA SER A 417 24.48 -34.50 -14.78
C SER A 417 24.31 -35.76 -15.64
N ALA A 418 23.91 -36.85 -15.02
CA ALA A 418 23.73 -38.13 -15.77
C ALA A 418 22.53 -38.05 -16.73
N ILE A 419 21.41 -37.43 -16.28
CA ILE A 419 20.24 -37.21 -17.14
C ILE A 419 20.60 -36.27 -18.31
N ASP A 420 21.28 -35.18 -18.04
CA ASP A 420 21.69 -34.18 -19.06
C ASP A 420 22.62 -34.82 -20.10
N THR A 421 23.60 -35.62 -19.65
CA THR A 421 24.54 -36.34 -20.50
C THR A 421 23.81 -37.35 -21.40
N ALA A 422 22.89 -38.14 -20.84
CA ALA A 422 22.14 -39.13 -21.59
C ALA A 422 21.25 -38.48 -22.68
N LEU A 423 20.56 -37.40 -22.35
CA LEU A 423 19.74 -36.66 -23.29
C LEU A 423 20.57 -36.00 -24.40
N LYS A 424 21.72 -35.42 -24.09
CA LYS A 424 22.63 -34.81 -25.06
C LYS A 424 23.19 -35.88 -26.03
N ALA A 425 23.62 -37.02 -25.51
CA ALA A 425 24.06 -38.12 -26.33
C ALA A 425 22.95 -38.64 -27.27
N TYR A 426 21.73 -38.76 -26.80
CA TYR A 426 20.57 -39.11 -27.61
C TYR A 426 20.31 -38.07 -28.72
N ILE A 427 20.36 -36.79 -28.42
CA ILE A 427 20.18 -35.71 -29.40
C ILE A 427 21.26 -35.79 -30.49
N GLU A 428 22.51 -35.98 -30.10
CA GLU A 428 23.64 -36.11 -31.03
C GLU A 428 23.52 -37.35 -31.95
N THR A 429 23.25 -38.50 -31.36
CA THR A 429 23.14 -39.76 -32.12
C THR A 429 21.92 -39.81 -33.04
N SER A 430 20.81 -39.17 -32.65
CA SER A 430 19.60 -39.08 -33.45
C SER A 430 19.69 -38.06 -34.60
N GLY A 431 20.67 -37.16 -34.58
CA GLY A 431 20.80 -36.06 -35.53
C GLY A 431 19.68 -35.00 -35.45
N MET A 432 18.80 -35.07 -34.44
CA MET A 432 17.70 -34.14 -34.23
C MET A 432 18.16 -32.88 -33.54
N LYS A 433 17.43 -31.77 -33.75
CA LYS A 433 17.67 -30.55 -32.98
C LYS A 433 17.21 -30.70 -31.53
N MET A 434 17.92 -30.10 -30.61
CA MET A 434 17.57 -30.12 -29.18
C MET A 434 16.08 -29.78 -28.92
N GLY A 435 15.55 -28.71 -29.51
CA GLY A 435 14.15 -28.35 -29.34
C GLY A 435 13.16 -29.39 -29.86
N THR A 436 13.53 -30.17 -30.89
CA THR A 436 12.69 -31.21 -31.42
C THR A 436 12.54 -32.37 -30.44
N VAL A 437 13.60 -32.74 -29.71
CA VAL A 437 13.57 -33.79 -28.69
C VAL A 437 12.97 -33.29 -27.37
N MET A 438 13.37 -32.10 -26.94
CA MET A 438 12.96 -31.56 -25.61
C MET A 438 11.50 -31.14 -25.56
N TRP A 439 10.88 -30.76 -26.69
CA TRP A 439 9.50 -30.29 -26.68
C TRP A 439 8.49 -31.37 -26.27
N PRO A 440 8.45 -32.55 -26.91
CA PRO A 440 7.53 -33.63 -26.55
C PRO A 440 7.76 -34.12 -25.11
N LEU A 441 9.01 -34.19 -24.65
CA LEU A 441 9.33 -34.52 -23.27
C LEU A 441 8.75 -33.51 -22.29
N ARG A 442 8.88 -32.21 -22.56
CA ARG A 442 8.30 -31.16 -21.71
C ARG A 442 6.78 -31.31 -21.61
N ILE A 443 6.08 -31.48 -22.72
CA ILE A 443 4.64 -31.66 -22.72
C ILE A 443 4.23 -32.88 -21.92
N SER A 444 4.90 -34.03 -22.14
CA SER A 444 4.63 -35.25 -21.40
C SER A 444 4.87 -35.11 -19.88
N LEU A 445 5.93 -34.37 -19.47
CA LEU A 445 6.32 -34.22 -18.07
C LEU A 445 5.47 -33.19 -17.30
N ALA A 446 5.05 -32.12 -17.98
CA ALA A 446 4.42 -30.97 -17.29
C ALA A 446 2.99 -30.67 -17.76
N GLY A 447 2.52 -31.23 -18.89
CA GLY A 447 1.21 -30.90 -19.46
C GLY A 447 1.08 -29.44 -19.93
N ARG A 448 2.20 -28.75 -20.12
CA ARG A 448 2.20 -27.32 -20.49
C ARG A 448 3.43 -26.90 -21.29
N PRO A 449 3.32 -25.87 -22.13
CA PRO A 449 4.41 -25.42 -23.00
C PRO A 449 5.52 -24.64 -22.27
N VAL A 450 5.21 -24.03 -21.14
CA VAL A 450 6.13 -23.20 -20.35
C VAL A 450 6.30 -23.78 -18.94
N THR A 451 7.54 -23.93 -18.51
CA THR A 451 7.91 -24.49 -17.21
C THR A 451 9.03 -23.66 -16.58
N PRO A 452 9.18 -23.64 -15.26
CA PRO A 452 10.28 -22.92 -14.59
C PRO A 452 11.65 -23.35 -15.08
N GLY A 453 11.86 -24.65 -15.30
CA GLY A 453 13.11 -25.22 -15.81
C GLY A 453 12.99 -25.83 -17.22
N GLY A 454 14.11 -26.37 -17.71
CA GLY A 454 14.18 -27.23 -18.89
C GLY A 454 13.73 -28.66 -18.57
N VAL A 455 13.85 -29.54 -19.58
CA VAL A 455 13.46 -30.93 -19.43
C VAL A 455 14.34 -31.68 -18.43
N THR A 456 15.63 -31.38 -18.39
CA THR A 456 16.56 -32.01 -17.45
C THR A 456 16.18 -31.72 -16.00
N GLU A 457 15.82 -30.43 -15.69
CA GLU A 457 15.35 -30.01 -14.38
C GLU A 457 14.03 -30.72 -14.03
N LEU A 458 13.09 -30.82 -14.98
CA LEU A 458 11.81 -31.50 -14.74
C LEU A 458 12.01 -32.98 -14.41
N LEU A 459 12.84 -33.70 -15.20
CA LEU A 459 13.17 -35.11 -14.97
C LEU A 459 13.80 -35.30 -13.59
N PHE A 460 14.77 -34.45 -13.24
CA PHE A 460 15.46 -34.53 -11.96
C PHE A 460 14.50 -34.29 -10.78
N LEU A 461 13.64 -33.25 -10.87
CA LEU A 461 12.71 -32.87 -9.80
C LEU A 461 11.53 -33.84 -9.64
N LEU A 462 11.06 -34.46 -10.73
CA LEU A 462 10.03 -35.52 -10.68
C LEU A 462 10.57 -36.84 -10.10
N GLY A 463 11.83 -37.16 -10.34
CA GLY A 463 12.40 -38.46 -10.04
C GLY A 463 12.12 -39.45 -11.16
N LYS A 464 12.85 -40.58 -11.16
CA LYS A 464 12.87 -41.56 -12.28
C LYS A 464 11.49 -42.16 -12.54
N ASP A 465 10.86 -42.70 -11.51
CA ASP A 465 9.61 -43.44 -11.66
C ASP A 465 8.47 -42.57 -12.16
N GLU A 466 8.26 -41.41 -11.55
CA GLU A 466 7.22 -40.45 -11.94
C GLU A 466 7.48 -39.90 -13.34
N ALA A 467 8.71 -39.53 -13.67
CA ALA A 467 9.08 -39.02 -14.98
C ALA A 467 8.81 -40.04 -16.09
N LEU A 468 9.23 -41.28 -15.90
CA LEU A 468 9.00 -42.36 -16.86
C LEU A 468 7.51 -42.69 -17.00
N ALA A 469 6.74 -42.65 -15.89
CA ALA A 469 5.29 -42.88 -15.94
C ALA A 469 4.57 -41.77 -16.74
N ARG A 470 4.97 -40.51 -16.58
CA ARG A 470 4.41 -39.40 -17.36
C ARG A 470 4.77 -39.48 -18.85
N ILE A 471 5.99 -39.86 -19.18
CA ILE A 471 6.40 -40.08 -20.58
C ILE A 471 5.59 -41.25 -21.19
N GLU A 472 5.41 -42.36 -20.46
CA GLU A 472 4.60 -43.50 -20.88
C GLU A 472 3.13 -43.10 -21.13
N ASN A 473 2.56 -42.24 -20.23
CA ASN A 473 1.22 -41.70 -20.46
C ASN A 473 1.15 -40.85 -21.74
N GLY A 474 2.18 -40.02 -22.01
CA GLY A 474 2.29 -39.26 -23.25
C GLY A 474 2.33 -40.15 -24.51
N ILE A 475 3.06 -41.25 -24.44
CA ILE A 475 3.09 -42.26 -25.53
C ILE A 475 1.70 -42.84 -25.77
N LYS A 476 1.00 -43.25 -24.69
CA LYS A 476 -0.36 -43.83 -24.80
C LYS A 476 -1.39 -42.85 -25.35
N LYS A 477 -1.24 -41.56 -25.09
CA LYS A 477 -2.12 -40.52 -25.67
C LYS A 477 -1.93 -40.31 -27.15
N LEU A 478 -0.76 -40.64 -27.68
CA LEU A 478 -0.39 -40.47 -29.11
C LEU A 478 -0.61 -41.74 -29.92
N ALA A 479 -0.83 -42.87 -29.26
CA ALA A 479 -1.17 -44.15 -29.92
C ALA A 479 -2.66 -44.18 -30.35
#